data_72e2db1905dbdb7546e80607123cd7c7
#
_entry.id   72e2db1905dbdb7546e80607123cd7c7
#
_cell.length_a   1.000
_cell.length_b   1.000
_cell.length_c   1.000
_cell.angle_alpha   90.00
_cell.angle_beta   90.00
_cell.angle_gamma   90.00
#
_symmetry.space_group_name_H-M   'P 1'
#
loop_
_entity.id
_entity.type
_entity.pdbx_description
1 polymer ?
#
loop_
_entity_poly.entity_id
_entity_poly.type
_entity_poly.pdbx_seq_one_letter_code
_entity_poly.pdbx_strand_id
1 'polypeptide(L)'
;MARIAEDLLLLLLDNPSAQPQLDRPRLARVLASALILDLAYDCRVRPALPADPVPPGVLVALAGPVPLDPAVRPTLAMLNQGPISPEAAITKLRKHAEEDVLDQLLRTGQIHQVGLSKHRLRRNTYAWPIKNRVRVDAIRGAVEAALSGQHSPDAGTTAIISLLYLSGGLHTALNLDDESVRRAGEIASGPWADDSSTAGVNLALTAATVLPALVG
;
A
#
# COMPACT_ATOMS: atom_id res chain seq x y z
N MET A 1 -6.81 5.07 -11.96
CA MET A 1 -5.54 4.47 -11.55
C MET A 1 -5.65 4.14 -10.07
N ALA A 2 -5.51 2.89 -9.70
CA ALA A 2 -5.48 2.50 -8.29
C ALA A 2 -4.25 3.15 -7.63
N ARG A 3 -4.42 3.68 -6.44
CA ARG A 3 -3.36 4.27 -5.63
C ARG A 3 -3.34 3.54 -4.31
N ILE A 4 -2.74 2.36 -4.34
CA ILE A 4 -2.76 1.38 -3.25
C ILE A 4 -2.31 2.00 -1.93
N ALA A 5 -1.20 2.76 -1.95
CA ALA A 5 -0.67 3.39 -0.74
C ALA A 5 -1.59 4.48 -0.16
N GLU A 6 -2.16 5.34 -1.02
CA GLU A 6 -3.10 6.38 -0.60
C GLU A 6 -4.39 5.76 -0.04
N ASP A 7 -4.97 4.81 -0.77
CA ASP A 7 -6.24 4.16 -0.41
C ASP A 7 -6.12 3.34 0.88
N LEU A 8 -4.99 2.63 1.04
CA LEU A 8 -4.65 1.93 2.26
C LEU A 8 -4.56 2.88 3.46
N LEU A 9 -3.84 4.00 3.31
CA LEU A 9 -3.70 4.96 4.40
C LEU A 9 -5.02 5.63 4.73
N LEU A 10 -5.85 5.97 3.75
CA LEU A 10 -7.20 6.51 3.97
C LEU A 10 -8.08 5.57 4.80
N LEU A 11 -8.06 4.26 4.52
CA LEU A 11 -8.78 3.28 5.34
C LEU A 11 -8.28 3.24 6.78
N LEU A 12 -6.96 3.31 6.99
CA LEU A 12 -6.36 3.31 8.33
C LEU A 12 -6.62 4.60 9.10
N LEU A 13 -6.86 5.72 8.41
CA LEU A 13 -7.22 7.01 9.02
C LEU A 13 -8.72 7.14 9.30
N ASP A 14 -9.56 6.25 8.75
CA ASP A 14 -11.01 6.32 8.88
C ASP A 14 -11.51 5.82 10.24
N ASN A 15 -11.15 6.56 11.27
CA ASN A 15 -11.52 6.30 12.66
C ASN A 15 -11.69 7.61 13.44
N PRO A 16 -12.33 7.60 14.63
CA PRO A 16 -12.58 8.82 15.40
C PRO A 16 -11.34 9.61 15.81
N SER A 17 -10.18 8.96 15.91
CA SER A 17 -8.92 9.64 16.24
C SER A 17 -8.26 10.32 15.04
N ALA A 18 -8.67 9.96 13.82
CA ALA A 18 -8.04 10.36 12.57
C ALA A 18 -6.51 10.15 12.59
N GLN A 19 -6.10 9.04 13.20
CA GLN A 19 -4.70 8.59 13.26
C GLN A 19 -4.62 7.14 12.79
N PRO A 20 -3.53 6.72 12.11
CA PRO A 20 -3.35 5.33 11.74
C PRO A 20 -3.36 4.45 12.99
N GLN A 21 -4.19 3.40 12.99
CA GLN A 21 -4.31 2.49 14.13
C GLN A 21 -3.32 1.31 14.11
N LEU A 22 -2.39 1.32 13.17
CA LEU A 22 -1.23 0.44 13.19
C LEU A 22 -0.11 1.06 14.01
N ASP A 23 0.67 0.23 14.70
CA ASP A 23 1.92 0.71 15.27
C ASP A 23 2.87 1.25 14.16
N ARG A 24 3.69 2.20 14.55
CA ARG A 24 4.53 2.94 13.60
C ARG A 24 5.47 2.06 12.76
N PRO A 25 6.12 1.02 13.30
CA PRO A 25 6.95 0.12 12.51
C PRO A 25 6.16 -0.65 11.45
N ARG A 26 4.96 -1.16 11.78
CA ARG A 26 4.11 -1.88 10.83
C ARG A 26 3.55 -0.94 9.76
N LEU A 27 3.03 0.24 10.16
CA LEU A 27 2.55 1.26 9.23
C LEU A 27 3.63 1.63 8.21
N ALA A 28 4.84 1.91 8.67
CA ALA A 28 5.94 2.29 7.80
C ALA A 28 6.33 1.19 6.79
N ARG A 29 6.29 -0.08 7.20
CA ARG A 29 6.57 -1.22 6.31
C ARG A 29 5.46 -1.44 5.30
N VAL A 30 4.21 -1.40 5.73
CA VAL A 30 3.07 -1.64 4.84
C VAL A 30 2.94 -0.54 3.79
N LEU A 31 3.17 0.73 4.16
CA LEU A 31 3.17 1.83 3.20
C LEU A 31 4.35 1.76 2.22
N ALA A 32 5.54 1.37 2.69
CA ALA A 32 6.69 1.12 1.81
C ALA A 32 6.38 0.02 0.78
N SER A 33 5.74 -1.07 1.21
CA SER A 33 5.31 -2.14 0.30
C SER A 33 4.23 -1.65 -0.68
N ALA A 34 3.26 -0.87 -0.20
CA ALA A 34 2.20 -0.31 -1.05
C ALA A 34 2.77 0.60 -2.15
N LEU A 35 3.75 1.45 -1.84
CA LEU A 35 4.42 2.31 -2.84
C LEU A 35 5.18 1.51 -3.91
N ILE A 36 5.76 0.36 -3.54
CA ILE A 36 6.38 -0.56 -4.51
C ILE A 36 5.29 -1.17 -5.41
N LEU A 37 4.16 -1.58 -4.83
CA LEU A 37 3.04 -2.15 -5.59
C LEU A 37 2.36 -1.11 -6.50
N ASP A 38 2.27 0.16 -6.10
CA ASP A 38 1.83 1.25 -6.98
C ASP A 38 2.73 1.38 -8.23
N LEU A 39 4.06 1.34 -8.03
CA LEU A 39 5.01 1.34 -9.15
C LEU A 39 4.91 0.08 -10.01
N ALA A 40 4.60 -1.06 -9.41
CA ALA A 40 4.37 -2.29 -10.17
C ALA A 40 3.12 -2.19 -11.05
N TYR A 41 2.03 -1.64 -10.51
CA TYR A 41 0.81 -1.41 -11.27
C TYR A 41 1.01 -0.41 -12.42
N ASP A 42 1.87 0.60 -12.21
CA ASP A 42 2.30 1.54 -13.26
C ASP A 42 3.35 0.95 -14.23
N CYS A 43 3.68 -0.35 -14.12
CA CYS A 43 4.71 -1.04 -14.90
C CYS A 43 6.07 -0.33 -14.81
N ARG A 44 6.44 0.22 -13.65
CA ARG A 44 7.71 0.92 -13.40
C ARG A 44 8.69 0.11 -12.57
N VAL A 45 8.25 -0.99 -11.98
CA VAL A 45 9.07 -1.96 -11.26
C VAL A 45 8.51 -3.37 -11.48
N ARG A 46 9.38 -4.36 -11.48
CA ARG A 46 9.01 -5.78 -11.41
C ARG A 46 10.09 -6.58 -10.69
N PRO A 47 9.81 -7.80 -10.26
CA PRO A 47 10.87 -8.72 -9.88
C PRO A 47 11.69 -9.13 -11.11
N ALA A 48 12.98 -9.34 -10.91
CA ALA A 48 13.85 -9.91 -11.94
C ALA A 48 13.42 -11.35 -12.26
N LEU A 49 13.37 -11.66 -13.53
CA LEU A 49 13.04 -12.98 -14.06
C LEU A 49 14.32 -13.81 -14.28
N PRO A 50 14.22 -15.13 -14.46
CA PRO A 50 15.39 -15.99 -14.69
C PRO A 50 16.27 -15.58 -15.89
N ALA A 51 15.70 -14.88 -16.88
CA ALA A 51 16.42 -14.40 -18.06
C ALA A 51 17.14 -13.06 -17.85
N ASP A 52 16.89 -12.36 -16.74
CA ASP A 52 17.57 -11.10 -16.44
C ASP A 52 19.02 -11.33 -15.98
N PRO A 53 19.94 -10.37 -16.22
CA PRO A 53 21.35 -10.49 -15.81
C PRO A 53 21.60 -10.26 -14.31
N VAL A 54 20.59 -10.44 -13.48
CA VAL A 54 20.60 -10.22 -12.03
C VAL A 54 19.89 -11.37 -11.33
N PRO A 55 20.10 -11.61 -10.03
CA PRO A 55 19.43 -12.70 -9.31
C PRO A 55 17.90 -12.60 -9.43
N PRO A 56 17.20 -13.74 -9.64
CA PRO A 56 15.74 -13.76 -9.65
C PRO A 56 15.15 -13.23 -8.35
N GLY A 57 14.00 -12.55 -8.45
CA GLY A 57 13.27 -12.05 -7.29
C GLY A 57 13.75 -10.71 -6.72
N VAL A 58 14.92 -10.19 -7.14
CA VAL A 58 15.26 -8.80 -6.82
C VAL A 58 14.38 -7.84 -7.61
N LEU A 59 14.05 -6.68 -7.04
CA LEU A 59 13.29 -5.64 -7.71
C LEU A 59 14.17 -4.89 -8.71
N VAL A 60 13.67 -4.71 -9.92
CA VAL A 60 14.32 -3.96 -11.01
C VAL A 60 13.40 -2.85 -11.49
N ALA A 61 13.93 -1.64 -11.62
CA ALA A 61 13.20 -0.53 -12.21
C ALA A 61 13.07 -0.72 -13.74
N LEU A 62 11.90 -0.35 -14.26
CA LEU A 62 11.62 -0.39 -15.69
C LEU A 62 11.67 1.00 -16.30
N ALA A 63 12.17 1.10 -17.52
CA ALA A 63 12.13 2.33 -18.30
C ALA A 63 10.69 2.76 -18.58
N GLY A 64 10.46 4.07 -18.62
CA GLY A 64 9.13 4.62 -18.90
C GLY A 64 9.00 6.08 -18.42
N PRO A 65 7.82 6.68 -18.59
CA PRO A 65 7.57 8.07 -18.22
C PRO A 65 7.70 8.28 -16.71
N VAL A 66 7.96 9.51 -16.29
CA VAL A 66 7.94 9.88 -14.87
C VAL A 66 6.53 9.66 -14.32
N PRO A 67 6.37 8.96 -13.18
CA PRO A 67 5.06 8.77 -12.56
C PRO A 67 4.36 10.10 -12.29
N LEU A 68 3.06 10.17 -12.59
CA LEU A 68 2.25 11.36 -12.30
C LEU A 68 2.10 11.56 -10.79
N ASP A 69 2.04 10.47 -10.03
CA ASP A 69 1.97 10.51 -8.58
C ASP A 69 3.33 10.86 -7.97
N PRO A 70 3.45 12.00 -7.28
CA PRO A 70 4.70 12.37 -6.62
C PRO A 70 5.10 11.46 -5.46
N ALA A 71 4.15 10.81 -4.78
CA ALA A 71 4.44 9.92 -3.64
C ALA A 71 5.34 8.73 -4.01
N VAL A 72 5.21 8.21 -5.24
CA VAL A 72 6.02 7.06 -5.70
C VAL A 72 7.39 7.48 -6.30
N ARG A 73 7.62 8.77 -6.54
CA ARG A 73 8.87 9.24 -7.18
C ARG A 73 10.13 8.96 -6.36
N PRO A 74 10.16 9.19 -5.02
CA PRO A 74 11.30 8.83 -4.19
C PRO A 74 11.59 7.33 -4.24
N THR A 75 10.54 6.49 -4.23
CA THR A 75 10.63 5.04 -4.36
C THR A 75 11.27 4.65 -5.69
N LEU A 76 10.80 5.21 -6.80
CA LEU A 76 11.37 4.96 -8.13
C LEU A 76 12.81 5.45 -8.22
N ALA A 77 13.13 6.61 -7.67
CA ALA A 77 14.50 7.15 -7.66
C ALA A 77 15.47 6.22 -6.91
N MET A 78 15.03 5.62 -5.80
CA MET A 78 15.80 4.62 -5.06
C MET A 78 16.00 3.34 -5.88
N LEU A 79 14.94 2.83 -6.53
CA LEU A 79 15.00 1.62 -7.36
C LEU A 79 15.85 1.80 -8.62
N ASN A 80 15.93 3.01 -9.16
CA ASN A 80 16.81 3.33 -10.31
C ASN A 80 18.31 3.30 -9.97
N GLN A 81 18.68 3.22 -8.69
CA GLN A 81 20.09 3.08 -8.28
C GLN A 81 20.65 1.67 -8.56
N GLY A 82 19.78 0.70 -8.79
CA GLY A 82 20.15 -0.67 -9.14
C GLY A 82 19.20 -1.71 -8.53
N PRO A 83 19.35 -2.96 -8.93
CA PRO A 83 18.57 -4.07 -8.39
C PRO A 83 18.71 -4.19 -6.89
N ILE A 84 17.60 -4.48 -6.19
CA ILE A 84 17.56 -4.54 -4.73
C ILE A 84 16.57 -5.62 -4.26
N SER A 85 16.89 -6.32 -3.16
CA SER A 85 15.92 -7.27 -2.59
C SER A 85 14.69 -6.54 -2.02
N PRO A 86 13.52 -7.17 -2.02
CA PRO A 86 12.29 -6.59 -1.45
C PRO A 86 12.47 -6.13 0.00
N GLU A 87 13.13 -6.94 0.83
CA GLU A 87 13.39 -6.63 2.25
C GLU A 87 14.27 -5.38 2.41
N ALA A 88 15.32 -5.28 1.59
CA ALA A 88 16.21 -4.11 1.61
C ALA A 88 15.49 -2.86 1.09
N ALA A 89 14.64 -3.00 0.07
CA ALA A 89 13.81 -1.91 -0.46
C ALA A 89 12.84 -1.40 0.61
N ILE A 90 12.05 -2.28 1.23
CA ILE A 90 11.13 -1.93 2.31
C ILE A 90 11.89 -1.27 3.47
N THR A 91 13.05 -1.80 3.86
CA THR A 91 13.87 -1.26 4.95
C THR A 91 14.35 0.16 4.68
N LYS A 92 14.70 0.47 3.43
CA LYS A 92 15.10 1.83 3.04
C LYS A 92 13.90 2.78 2.97
N LEU A 93 12.81 2.35 2.33
CA LEU A 93 11.63 3.18 2.07
C LEU A 93 10.81 3.49 3.31
N ARG A 94 10.70 2.57 4.27
CA ARG A 94 9.90 2.75 5.50
C ARG A 94 10.23 4.00 6.30
N LYS A 95 11.37 4.65 6.03
CA LYS A 95 11.79 5.87 6.75
C LYS A 95 10.96 7.08 6.37
N HIS A 96 10.47 7.13 5.13
CA HIS A 96 9.77 8.28 4.55
C HIS A 96 8.41 7.94 3.95
N ALA A 97 8.06 6.65 3.80
CA ALA A 97 6.83 6.20 3.14
C ALA A 97 5.56 6.85 3.71
N GLU A 98 5.45 6.97 5.04
CA GLU A 98 4.31 7.61 5.68
C GLU A 98 4.24 9.11 5.32
N GLU A 99 5.36 9.81 5.35
CA GLU A 99 5.47 11.23 5.02
C GLU A 99 5.11 11.49 3.55
N ASP A 100 5.68 10.70 2.63
CA ASP A 100 5.43 10.83 1.18
C ASP A 100 3.94 10.66 0.85
N VAL A 101 3.26 9.68 1.45
CA VAL A 101 1.82 9.43 1.23
C VAL A 101 0.95 10.51 1.89
N LEU A 102 1.25 10.91 3.13
CA LEU A 102 0.54 11.99 3.82
C LEU A 102 0.63 13.31 3.05
N ASP A 103 1.83 13.67 2.58
CA ASP A 103 2.05 14.87 1.80
C ASP A 103 1.24 14.88 0.50
N GLN A 104 1.13 13.72 -0.14
CA GLN A 104 0.31 13.58 -1.34
C GLN A 104 -1.19 13.73 -1.03
N LEU A 105 -1.68 13.08 0.01
CA LEU A 105 -3.08 13.19 0.44
C LEU A 105 -3.46 14.62 0.85
N LEU A 106 -2.54 15.34 1.50
CA LEU A 106 -2.70 16.77 1.83
C LEU A 106 -2.77 17.63 0.56
N ARG A 107 -1.82 17.44 -0.36
CA ARG A 107 -1.77 18.21 -1.63
C ARG A 107 -3.00 18.01 -2.50
N THR A 108 -3.54 16.78 -2.51
CA THR A 108 -4.74 16.44 -3.27
C THR A 108 -6.04 16.74 -2.51
N GLY A 109 -5.94 17.29 -1.29
CA GLY A 109 -7.09 17.70 -0.50
C GLY A 109 -7.95 16.53 0.00
N GLN A 110 -7.37 15.32 0.10
CA GLN A 110 -8.07 14.14 0.62
C GLN A 110 -8.21 14.18 2.15
N ILE A 111 -7.23 14.75 2.81
CA ILE A 111 -7.15 14.94 4.27
C ILE A 111 -6.79 16.38 4.62
N HIS A 112 -6.85 16.73 5.90
CA HIS A 112 -6.24 17.93 6.45
C HIS A 112 -5.46 17.61 7.73
N GLN A 113 -4.55 18.48 8.12
CA GLN A 113 -3.71 18.28 9.30
C GLN A 113 -4.24 19.08 10.49
N VAL A 114 -4.40 18.41 11.63
CA VAL A 114 -4.78 19.04 12.90
C VAL A 114 -3.73 18.73 13.97
N GLY A 115 -3.17 19.76 14.57
CA GLY A 115 -2.22 19.59 15.68
C GLY A 115 -2.94 19.16 16.96
N LEU A 116 -2.50 18.09 17.59
CA LEU A 116 -3.07 17.55 18.82
C LEU A 116 -2.36 18.03 20.09
N SER A 117 -1.14 18.55 19.99
CA SER A 117 -0.32 18.93 21.13
C SER A 117 -0.22 20.45 21.28
N LYS A 118 -0.58 20.96 22.48
CA LYS A 118 -0.34 22.36 22.90
C LYS A 118 1.00 22.57 23.64
N HIS A 119 1.77 21.51 23.91
CA HIS A 119 3.01 21.59 24.68
C HIS A 119 4.25 21.56 23.78
N ARG A 120 5.05 22.63 23.87
CA ARG A 120 6.32 22.85 23.11
C ARG A 120 7.39 21.76 23.30
N LEU A 121 7.26 20.88 24.28
CA LEU A 121 8.28 19.88 24.64
C LEU A 121 7.93 18.43 24.24
N ARG A 122 6.73 18.18 23.68
CA ARG A 122 6.39 16.88 23.13
C ARG A 122 6.44 16.94 21.61
N ARG A 123 6.94 15.86 20.95
CA ARG A 123 6.86 15.69 19.48
C ARG A 123 5.47 16.07 19.02
N ASN A 124 5.37 16.96 18.03
CA ASN A 124 4.10 17.33 17.43
C ASN A 124 3.37 16.07 17.01
N THR A 125 2.23 15.84 17.63
CA THR A 125 1.31 14.75 17.24
C THR A 125 0.21 15.39 16.41
N TYR A 126 -0.08 14.79 15.27
CA TYR A 126 -1.10 15.27 14.35
C TYR A 126 -2.21 14.24 14.20
N ALA A 127 -3.44 14.71 13.98
CA ALA A 127 -4.53 13.95 13.41
C ALA A 127 -4.71 14.36 11.95
N TRP A 128 -5.23 13.44 11.15
CA TRP A 128 -5.41 13.60 9.71
C TRP A 128 -6.86 13.37 9.29
N PRO A 129 -7.81 14.23 9.68
CA PRO A 129 -9.22 14.07 9.35
C PRO A 129 -9.44 14.02 7.83
N ILE A 130 -10.28 13.07 7.42
CA ILE A 130 -10.62 12.83 6.01
C ILE A 130 -11.56 13.94 5.53
N LYS A 131 -11.26 14.51 4.36
CA LYS A 131 -12.11 15.48 3.65
C LYS A 131 -12.94 14.83 2.56
N ASN A 132 -12.38 13.88 1.84
CA ASN A 132 -13.06 13.19 0.74
C ASN A 132 -13.66 11.87 1.21
N ARG A 133 -14.84 11.95 1.86
CA ARG A 133 -15.56 10.77 2.34
C ARG A 133 -15.97 9.83 1.20
N VAL A 134 -16.36 10.39 0.04
CA VAL A 134 -16.82 9.59 -1.12
C VAL A 134 -15.75 8.58 -1.57
N ARG A 135 -14.47 9.01 -1.60
CA ARG A 135 -13.36 8.10 -1.95
C ARG A 135 -13.20 7.00 -0.92
N VAL A 136 -13.20 7.33 0.36
CA VAL A 136 -13.02 6.36 1.45
C VAL A 136 -14.16 5.36 1.50
N ASP A 137 -15.40 5.84 1.38
CA ASP A 137 -16.60 4.97 1.38
C ASP A 137 -16.59 4.01 0.18
N ALA A 138 -16.11 4.47 -0.99
CA ALA A 138 -15.95 3.62 -2.18
C ALA A 138 -14.90 2.52 -1.96
N ILE A 139 -13.73 2.87 -1.39
CA ILE A 139 -12.67 1.90 -1.09
C ILE A 139 -13.15 0.88 -0.05
N ARG A 140 -13.77 1.36 1.03
CA ARG A 140 -14.34 0.52 2.08
C ARG A 140 -15.37 -0.45 1.51
N GLY A 141 -16.32 0.06 0.71
CA GLY A 141 -17.34 -0.76 0.06
C GLY A 141 -16.77 -1.82 -0.87
N ALA A 142 -15.71 -1.51 -1.63
CA ALA A 142 -15.05 -2.49 -2.49
C ALA A 142 -14.37 -3.60 -1.67
N VAL A 143 -13.68 -3.25 -0.58
CA VAL A 143 -13.05 -4.21 0.33
C VAL A 143 -14.11 -5.08 1.02
N GLU A 144 -15.17 -4.50 1.56
CA GLU A 144 -16.26 -5.23 2.24
C GLU A 144 -17.00 -6.16 1.27
N ALA A 145 -17.28 -5.73 0.04
CA ALA A 145 -17.90 -6.55 -0.98
C ALA A 145 -17.02 -7.76 -1.38
N ALA A 146 -15.71 -7.57 -1.44
CA ALA A 146 -14.76 -8.66 -1.68
C ALA A 146 -14.73 -9.66 -0.51
N LEU A 147 -14.67 -9.16 0.72
CA LEU A 147 -14.61 -9.98 1.93
C LEU A 147 -15.91 -10.73 2.21
N SER A 148 -17.07 -10.16 1.86
CA SER A 148 -18.36 -10.84 1.96
C SER A 148 -18.65 -11.80 0.80
N GLY A 149 -17.78 -11.87 -0.22
CA GLY A 149 -17.95 -12.72 -1.39
C GLY A 149 -18.97 -12.24 -2.41
N GLN A 150 -19.44 -11.00 -2.29
CA GLN A 150 -20.40 -10.42 -3.24
C GLN A 150 -19.75 -10.13 -4.60
N HIS A 151 -18.48 -9.76 -4.61
CA HIS A 151 -17.72 -9.46 -5.83
C HIS A 151 -16.30 -9.98 -5.73
N SER A 152 -15.71 -10.37 -6.84
CA SER A 152 -14.26 -10.59 -6.92
C SER A 152 -13.54 -9.25 -6.85
N PRO A 153 -12.49 -9.10 -6.00
CA PRO A 153 -11.74 -7.87 -5.92
C PRO A 153 -10.94 -7.61 -7.20
N ASP A 154 -10.81 -6.34 -7.58
CA ASP A 154 -9.82 -5.95 -8.56
C ASP A 154 -8.38 -6.06 -7.99
N ALA A 155 -7.38 -5.87 -8.84
CA ALA A 155 -5.98 -6.01 -8.44
C ALA A 155 -5.56 -5.02 -7.34
N GLY A 156 -6.09 -3.79 -7.36
CA GLY A 156 -5.84 -2.79 -6.33
C GLY A 156 -6.46 -3.15 -4.99
N THR A 157 -7.72 -3.57 -5.01
CA THR A 157 -8.46 -4.05 -3.82
C THR A 157 -7.79 -5.30 -3.23
N THR A 158 -7.36 -6.24 -4.09
CA THR A 158 -6.61 -7.43 -3.68
C THR A 158 -5.32 -7.04 -2.95
N ALA A 159 -4.57 -6.06 -3.48
CA ALA A 159 -3.36 -5.56 -2.85
C ALA A 159 -3.64 -4.96 -1.46
N ILE A 160 -4.67 -4.12 -1.33
CA ILE A 160 -5.05 -3.50 -0.06
C ILE A 160 -5.44 -4.57 0.97
N ILE A 161 -6.29 -5.53 0.60
CA ILE A 161 -6.70 -6.63 1.50
C ILE A 161 -5.47 -7.42 1.96
N SER A 162 -4.58 -7.80 1.03
CA SER A 162 -3.38 -8.58 1.33
C SER A 162 -2.42 -7.83 2.27
N LEU A 163 -2.20 -6.55 2.03
CA LEU A 163 -1.35 -5.69 2.88
C LEU A 163 -1.94 -5.53 4.29
N LEU A 164 -3.25 -5.29 4.41
CA LEU A 164 -3.94 -5.19 5.69
C LEU A 164 -3.93 -6.52 6.45
N TYR A 165 -4.19 -7.63 5.76
CA TYR A 165 -4.18 -8.96 6.36
C TYR A 165 -2.79 -9.31 6.93
N LEU A 166 -1.75 -9.19 6.11
CA LEU A 166 -0.38 -9.56 6.50
C LEU A 166 0.23 -8.62 7.55
N SER A 167 -0.19 -7.37 7.59
CA SER A 167 0.24 -6.42 8.63
C SER A 167 -0.54 -6.52 9.93
N GLY A 168 -1.59 -7.35 9.99
CA GLY A 168 -2.52 -7.40 11.13
C GLY A 168 -3.40 -6.15 11.25
N GLY A 169 -3.48 -5.33 10.19
CA GLY A 169 -4.25 -4.09 10.16
C GLY A 169 -5.73 -4.26 9.81
N LEU A 170 -6.14 -5.46 9.41
CA LEU A 170 -7.48 -5.68 8.88
C LEU A 170 -8.58 -5.37 9.91
N HIS A 171 -8.44 -5.86 11.14
CA HIS A 171 -9.38 -5.58 12.23
C HIS A 171 -9.36 -4.12 12.73
N THR A 172 -8.28 -3.40 12.48
CA THR A 172 -8.18 -1.99 12.87
C THR A 172 -8.85 -1.07 11.85
N ALA A 173 -8.85 -1.48 10.58
CA ALA A 173 -9.44 -0.72 9.47
C ALA A 173 -10.93 -1.03 9.30
N LEU A 174 -11.36 -2.25 9.62
CA LEU A 174 -12.70 -2.78 9.32
C LEU A 174 -13.24 -3.57 10.52
N ASN A 175 -14.55 -3.50 10.73
CA ASN A 175 -15.23 -4.34 11.72
C ASN A 175 -15.65 -5.66 11.03
N LEU A 176 -14.84 -6.70 11.18
CA LEU A 176 -14.97 -7.97 10.45
C LEU A 176 -15.36 -9.12 11.37
N ASP A 177 -16.15 -10.04 10.84
CA ASP A 177 -16.37 -11.36 11.40
C ASP A 177 -15.25 -12.36 11.00
N ASP A 178 -15.25 -13.52 11.63
CA ASP A 178 -14.24 -14.56 11.39
C ASP A 178 -14.25 -15.07 9.94
N GLU A 179 -15.42 -15.10 9.29
CA GLU A 179 -15.56 -15.52 7.90
C GLU A 179 -14.87 -14.53 6.93
N SER A 180 -15.07 -13.24 7.14
CA SER A 180 -14.40 -12.19 6.37
C SER A 180 -12.88 -12.23 6.55
N VAL A 181 -12.39 -12.52 7.76
CA VAL A 181 -10.95 -12.68 8.03
C VAL A 181 -10.39 -13.91 7.31
N ARG A 182 -11.09 -15.04 7.35
CA ARG A 182 -10.70 -16.25 6.62
C ARG A 182 -10.61 -15.96 5.12
N ARG A 183 -11.61 -15.27 4.57
CA ARG A 183 -11.63 -14.88 3.16
C ARG A 183 -10.50 -13.91 2.79
N ALA A 184 -10.15 -12.97 3.67
CA ALA A 184 -8.98 -12.13 3.46
C ALA A 184 -7.69 -12.94 3.35
N GLY A 185 -7.53 -14.00 4.15
CA GLY A 185 -6.42 -14.92 4.05
C GLY A 185 -6.39 -15.69 2.72
N GLU A 186 -7.57 -16.12 2.23
CA GLU A 186 -7.70 -16.76 0.92
C GLU A 186 -7.33 -15.80 -0.22
N ILE A 187 -7.79 -14.55 -0.16
CA ILE A 187 -7.44 -13.52 -1.14
C ILE A 187 -5.93 -13.22 -1.10
N ALA A 188 -5.34 -13.11 0.08
CA ALA A 188 -3.92 -12.80 0.24
C ALA A 188 -2.99 -13.92 -0.23
N SER A 189 -3.43 -15.18 -0.16
CA SER A 189 -2.66 -16.37 -0.55
C SER A 189 -3.06 -16.94 -1.92
N GLY A 190 -4.18 -16.49 -2.46
CA GLY A 190 -4.74 -16.97 -3.73
C GLY A 190 -4.08 -16.35 -4.97
N PRO A 191 -4.46 -16.83 -6.16
CA PRO A 191 -4.08 -16.17 -7.39
C PRO A 191 -4.68 -14.76 -7.41
N TRP A 192 -3.84 -13.77 -7.67
CA TRP A 192 -4.28 -12.39 -7.84
C TRP A 192 -5.10 -12.27 -9.11
N ALA A 193 -6.24 -11.61 -8.97
CA ALA A 193 -7.36 -11.50 -9.87
C ALA A 193 -7.09 -11.77 -11.36
N ASP A 194 -8.12 -12.21 -12.09
CA ASP A 194 -8.15 -12.41 -13.56
C ASP A 194 -7.89 -11.12 -14.38
N ASP A 195 -7.15 -10.17 -13.82
CA ASP A 195 -6.68 -8.99 -14.54
C ASP A 195 -5.52 -9.42 -15.47
N SER A 196 -5.91 -9.84 -16.66
CA SER A 196 -4.98 -10.22 -17.74
C SER A 196 -4.26 -9.00 -18.37
N SER A 197 -4.51 -7.79 -17.85
CA SER A 197 -3.76 -6.61 -18.27
C SER A 197 -2.27 -6.73 -17.88
N THR A 198 -1.40 -6.09 -18.65
CA THR A 198 0.04 -6.04 -18.33
C THR A 198 0.28 -5.47 -16.92
N ALA A 199 -0.51 -4.48 -16.52
CA ALA A 199 -0.43 -3.85 -15.20
C ALA A 199 -0.83 -4.83 -14.08
N GLY A 200 -1.94 -5.55 -14.25
CA GLY A 200 -2.42 -6.54 -13.28
C GLY A 200 -1.46 -7.71 -13.13
N VAL A 201 -0.96 -8.25 -14.23
CA VAL A 201 0.04 -9.34 -14.21
C VAL A 201 1.34 -8.87 -13.52
N ASN A 202 1.83 -7.68 -13.83
CA ASN A 202 3.04 -7.15 -13.22
C ASN A 202 2.85 -6.88 -11.73
N LEU A 203 1.69 -6.37 -11.32
CA LEU A 203 1.34 -6.19 -9.92
C LEU A 203 1.33 -7.53 -9.18
N ALA A 204 0.68 -8.55 -9.72
CA ALA A 204 0.61 -9.89 -9.12
C ALA A 204 2.00 -10.52 -8.94
N LEU A 205 2.85 -10.46 -9.97
CA LEU A 205 4.24 -10.95 -9.89
C LEU A 205 5.05 -10.22 -8.83
N THR A 206 4.89 -8.89 -8.76
CA THR A 206 5.61 -8.08 -7.78
C THR A 206 5.10 -8.33 -6.37
N ALA A 207 3.78 -8.47 -6.20
CA ALA A 207 3.17 -8.79 -4.92
C ALA A 207 3.65 -10.14 -4.38
N ALA A 208 3.71 -11.17 -5.22
CA ALA A 208 4.23 -12.48 -4.82
C ALA A 208 5.67 -12.43 -4.26
N THR A 209 6.42 -11.39 -4.63
CA THR A 209 7.80 -11.18 -4.18
C THR A 209 7.89 -10.23 -2.97
N VAL A 210 7.05 -9.18 -2.93
CA VAL A 210 7.08 -8.13 -1.90
C VAL A 210 6.33 -8.52 -0.64
N LEU A 211 5.18 -9.20 -0.75
CA LEU A 211 4.34 -9.53 0.41
C LEU A 211 5.02 -10.47 1.42
N PRO A 212 5.77 -11.52 1.02
CA PRO A 212 6.54 -12.31 1.98
C PRO A 212 7.57 -11.48 2.75
N ALA A 213 8.22 -10.52 2.10
CA ALA A 213 9.19 -9.63 2.72
C ALA A 213 8.57 -8.64 3.72
N LEU A 214 7.26 -8.42 3.69
CA LEU A 214 6.55 -7.60 4.67
C LEU A 214 6.48 -8.29 6.04
N VAL A 215 6.41 -9.62 6.08
CA VAL A 215 6.19 -10.43 7.30
C VAL A 215 7.50 -10.82 7.98
N GLY A 216 8.59 -10.93 7.23
CA GLY A 216 9.96 -11.17 7.75
C GLY A 216 10.55 -9.91 8.35
#